data_3b18901832d693bf68cbbe232de7f854
#
_entry.id   3b18901832d693bf68cbbe232de7f854
#
_cell.length_a   1.000
_cell.length_b   1.000
_cell.length_c   1.000
_cell.angle_alpha   90.00
_cell.angle_beta   90.00
_cell.angle_gamma   90.00
#
_symmetry.space_group_name_H-M   'P 1'
#
loop_
_entity.id
_entity.type
_entity.pdbx_description
1 polymer ?
#
loop_
_entity_poly.entity_id
_entity_poly.type
_entity_poly.pdbx_seq_one_letter_code
_entity_poly.pdbx_strand_id
1 'polypeptide(L)'
;MTPLHRIEERLHSLTVRQAIGLVVGANLFLVALAFALPADGEMRGPALLSVLGNFHILALHIPAAVLLVVPLFEFFERHEQATATVRRLSVFSAAGTWGAVLCGIVHAHYNGFSGEGIQLHLWGGIAASAFAGIASLLLSQGFLLRLVGQLVAIGVMGFAAHVGGELQHGEGFPFKPNKKIVADSN
;
A
#
# COMPACT_ATOMS: atom_id res chain seq x y z
N MET A 1 -1.97 -25.08 20.02
CA MET A 1 -1.78 -24.49 18.68
C MET A 1 -2.27 -23.05 18.72
N THR A 2 -1.39 -22.08 18.50
CA THR A 2 -1.75 -20.65 18.57
C THR A 2 -2.59 -20.23 17.35
N PRO A 3 -3.43 -19.19 17.45
CA PRO A 3 -4.18 -18.68 16.30
C PRO A 3 -3.29 -18.33 15.10
N LEU A 4 -2.08 -17.83 15.34
CA LEU A 4 -1.08 -17.52 14.30
C LEU A 4 -0.63 -18.76 13.53
N HIS A 5 -0.40 -19.89 14.21
CA HIS A 5 0.00 -21.14 13.55
C HIS A 5 -1.08 -21.66 12.59
N ARG A 6 -2.36 -21.54 12.96
CA ARG A 6 -3.49 -21.91 12.09
C ARG A 6 -3.62 -21.01 10.86
N ILE A 7 -3.30 -19.72 10.98
CA ILE A 7 -3.29 -18.79 9.84
C ILE A 7 -2.15 -19.17 8.88
N GLU A 8 -0.97 -19.46 9.40
CA GLU A 8 0.17 -19.89 8.58
C GLU A 8 -0.13 -21.18 7.81
N GLU A 9 -0.67 -22.21 8.47
CA GLU A 9 -1.06 -23.45 7.79
C GLU A 9 -2.09 -23.22 6.68
N ARG A 10 -3.08 -22.35 6.90
CA ARG A 10 -4.06 -22.00 5.88
C ARG A 10 -3.44 -21.23 4.72
N LEU A 11 -2.52 -20.31 4.97
CA LEU A 11 -1.82 -19.59 3.91
C LEU A 11 -0.92 -20.51 3.08
N HIS A 12 -0.29 -21.49 3.73
CA HIS A 12 0.50 -22.53 3.04
C HIS A 12 -0.35 -23.52 2.24
N SER A 13 -1.63 -23.70 2.58
CA SER A 13 -2.54 -24.60 1.88
C SER A 13 -3.24 -23.96 0.69
N LEU A 14 -3.10 -22.65 0.48
CA LEU A 14 -3.70 -21.97 -0.68
C LEU A 14 -3.09 -22.48 -1.98
N THR A 15 -3.93 -22.95 -2.87
CA THR A 15 -3.50 -23.21 -4.25
C THR A 15 -3.14 -21.91 -4.96
N VAL A 16 -2.28 -21.98 -5.98
CA VAL A 16 -1.92 -20.82 -6.80
C VAL A 16 -3.16 -20.11 -7.34
N ARG A 17 -4.18 -20.86 -7.78
CA ARG A 17 -5.45 -20.29 -8.27
C ARG A 17 -6.19 -19.50 -7.19
N GLN A 18 -6.23 -20.00 -5.97
CA GLN A 18 -6.86 -19.29 -4.83
C GLN A 18 -6.07 -18.03 -4.45
N ALA A 19 -4.74 -18.09 -4.46
CA ALA A 19 -3.91 -16.90 -4.21
C ALA A 19 -4.11 -15.83 -5.28
N ILE A 20 -4.14 -16.20 -6.57
CA ILE A 20 -4.46 -15.28 -7.67
C ILE A 20 -5.87 -14.71 -7.49
N GLY A 21 -6.87 -15.56 -7.20
CA GLY A 21 -8.24 -15.13 -6.96
C GLY A 21 -8.36 -14.12 -5.83
N LEU A 22 -7.59 -14.32 -4.74
CA LEU A 22 -7.55 -13.40 -3.60
C LEU A 22 -6.95 -12.03 -4.01
N VAL A 23 -5.80 -12.02 -4.68
CA VAL A 23 -5.13 -10.79 -5.14
C VAL A 23 -6.02 -10.03 -6.11
N VAL A 24 -6.59 -10.70 -7.11
CA VAL A 24 -7.48 -10.07 -8.09
C VAL A 24 -8.76 -9.57 -7.40
N GLY A 25 -9.40 -10.40 -6.59
CA GLY A 25 -10.64 -10.04 -5.88
C GLY A 25 -10.45 -8.85 -4.95
N ALA A 26 -9.35 -8.80 -4.16
CA ALA A 26 -9.05 -7.68 -3.28
C ALA A 26 -8.85 -6.37 -4.07
N ASN A 27 -8.13 -6.42 -5.19
CA ASN A 27 -7.91 -5.21 -6.00
C ASN A 27 -9.18 -4.77 -6.73
N LEU A 28 -9.99 -5.69 -7.25
CA LEU A 28 -11.29 -5.36 -7.84
C LEU A 28 -12.24 -4.75 -6.80
N PHE A 29 -12.20 -5.24 -5.56
CA PHE A 29 -12.95 -4.65 -4.46
C PHE A 29 -12.50 -3.21 -4.17
N LEU A 30 -11.19 -2.92 -4.11
CA LEU A 30 -10.69 -1.56 -3.92
C LEU A 30 -11.10 -0.63 -5.06
N VAL A 31 -11.02 -1.10 -6.31
CA VAL A 31 -11.49 -0.34 -7.48
C VAL A 31 -12.99 -0.04 -7.37
N ALA A 32 -13.82 -1.06 -7.09
CA ALA A 32 -15.26 -0.88 -6.93
C ALA A 32 -15.58 0.09 -5.78
N LEU A 33 -14.84 -0.01 -4.68
CA LEU A 33 -15.00 0.88 -3.53
C LEU A 33 -14.61 2.33 -3.86
N ALA A 34 -13.54 2.55 -4.65
CA ALA A 34 -13.14 3.89 -5.09
C ALA A 34 -14.20 4.56 -5.96
N PHE A 35 -14.95 3.80 -6.76
CA PHE A 35 -16.11 4.31 -7.49
C PHE A 35 -17.35 4.52 -6.60
N ALA A 36 -17.56 3.65 -5.61
CA ALA A 36 -18.69 3.77 -4.68
C ALA A 36 -18.51 4.92 -3.65
N LEU A 37 -17.25 5.23 -3.32
CA LEU A 37 -16.86 6.28 -2.38
C LEU A 37 -15.95 7.30 -3.10
N PRO A 38 -16.51 8.14 -3.98
CA PRO A 38 -15.70 9.09 -4.73
C PRO A 38 -15.10 10.19 -3.84
N ALA A 39 -13.90 10.64 -4.19
CA ALA A 39 -13.24 11.80 -3.61
C ALA A 39 -13.70 13.05 -4.40
N ASP A 40 -14.87 13.58 -4.08
CA ASP A 40 -15.59 14.64 -4.83
C ASP A 40 -15.61 16.00 -4.14
N GLY A 41 -14.96 16.13 -3.00
CA GLY A 41 -14.86 17.40 -2.26
C GLY A 41 -15.96 17.61 -1.23
N GLU A 42 -16.95 16.72 -1.14
CA GLU A 42 -18.00 16.84 -0.16
C GLU A 42 -17.65 16.10 1.13
N MET A 43 -17.61 16.80 2.25
CA MET A 43 -17.44 16.19 3.55
C MET A 43 -18.74 15.47 3.97
N ARG A 44 -18.67 14.17 4.22
CA ARG A 44 -19.84 13.34 4.51
C ARG A 44 -19.64 12.47 5.75
N GLY A 45 -20.75 12.08 6.33
CA GLY A 45 -20.80 10.98 7.27
C GLY A 45 -20.42 11.30 8.71
N PRO A 46 -20.40 10.27 9.56
CA PRO A 46 -20.12 10.43 10.97
C PRO A 46 -18.64 10.74 11.21
N ALA A 47 -18.37 11.59 12.21
CA ALA A 47 -17.02 11.98 12.63
C ALA A 47 -16.09 10.79 12.89
N LEU A 48 -16.61 9.64 13.31
CA LEU A 48 -15.83 8.42 13.52
C LEU A 48 -15.13 7.93 12.25
N LEU A 49 -15.80 7.95 11.09
CA LEU A 49 -15.21 7.50 9.83
C LEU A 49 -14.14 8.48 9.32
N SER A 50 -14.34 9.78 9.53
CA SER A 50 -13.32 10.80 9.28
C SER A 50 -12.07 10.55 10.15
N VAL A 51 -12.26 10.31 11.45
CA VAL A 51 -11.15 10.02 12.38
C VAL A 51 -10.43 8.71 12.00
N LEU A 52 -11.17 7.64 11.66
CA LEU A 52 -10.57 6.39 11.21
C LEU A 52 -9.75 6.58 9.94
N GLY A 53 -10.21 7.43 9.02
CA GLY A 53 -9.46 7.79 7.82
C GLY A 53 -8.09 8.41 8.12
N ASN A 54 -7.96 9.19 9.19
CA ASN A 54 -6.69 9.81 9.59
C ASN A 54 -5.59 8.78 9.92
N PHE A 55 -5.98 7.54 10.31
CA PHE A 55 -5.03 6.46 10.53
C PHE A 55 -4.42 5.92 9.22
N HIS A 56 -4.92 6.34 8.05
CA HIS A 56 -4.36 5.96 6.76
C HIS A 56 -2.83 6.17 6.70
N ILE A 57 -2.36 7.33 7.13
CA ILE A 57 -0.93 7.68 7.11
C ILE A 57 -0.13 6.68 7.97
N LEU A 58 -0.59 6.41 9.20
CA LEU A 58 0.06 5.45 10.09
C LEU A 58 0.00 4.03 9.53
N ALA A 59 -1.16 3.62 9.01
CA ALA A 59 -1.37 2.29 8.44
C ALA A 59 -0.47 2.03 7.22
N LEU A 60 -0.14 3.07 6.43
CA LEU A 60 0.73 2.93 5.27
C LEU A 60 2.21 2.76 5.64
N HIS A 61 2.70 3.43 6.68
CA HIS A 61 4.12 3.42 6.99
C HIS A 61 4.68 2.04 7.30
N ILE A 62 3.93 1.18 8.00
CA ILE A 62 4.38 -0.16 8.37
C ILE A 62 4.53 -1.06 7.14
N PRO A 63 3.51 -1.28 6.28
CA PRO A 63 3.66 -2.15 5.11
C PRO A 63 4.64 -1.58 4.08
N ALA A 64 4.77 -0.26 3.94
CA ALA A 64 5.74 0.36 3.06
C ALA A 64 7.17 0.10 3.54
N ALA A 65 7.45 0.27 4.84
CA ALA A 65 8.76 -0.04 5.42
C ALA A 65 9.11 -1.54 5.26
N VAL A 66 8.14 -2.43 5.50
CA VAL A 66 8.34 -3.87 5.29
C VAL A 66 8.61 -4.18 3.83
N LEU A 67 7.89 -3.57 2.89
CA LEU A 67 8.11 -3.76 1.45
C LEU A 67 9.54 -3.37 1.03
N LEU A 68 10.10 -2.31 1.62
CA LEU A 68 11.49 -1.89 1.37
C LEU A 68 12.53 -2.87 1.91
N VAL A 69 12.21 -3.55 3.00
CA VAL A 69 13.11 -4.49 3.67
C VAL A 69 13.15 -5.87 2.97
N VAL A 70 12.05 -6.30 2.36
CA VAL A 70 11.94 -7.63 1.72
C VAL A 70 13.04 -7.89 0.69
N PRO A 71 13.33 -7.00 -0.29
CA PRO A 71 14.38 -7.26 -1.27
C PRO A 71 15.78 -7.29 -0.67
N LEU A 72 16.00 -6.66 0.50
CA LEU A 72 17.28 -6.80 1.20
C LEU A 72 17.47 -8.23 1.71
N PHE A 73 16.43 -8.83 2.30
CA PHE A 73 16.48 -10.24 2.69
C PHE A 73 16.68 -11.14 1.47
N GLU A 74 15.96 -10.92 0.37
CA GLU A 74 16.16 -11.67 -0.89
C GLU A 74 17.60 -11.56 -1.38
N PHE A 75 18.18 -10.36 -1.36
CA PHE A 75 19.53 -10.12 -1.84
C PHE A 75 20.61 -10.78 -0.98
N PHE A 76 20.45 -10.74 0.35
CA PHE A 76 21.44 -11.32 1.25
C PHE A 76 21.31 -12.84 1.39
N GLU A 77 20.09 -13.35 1.37
CA GLU A 77 19.86 -14.79 1.54
C GLU A 77 20.08 -15.56 0.22
N ARG A 78 19.75 -14.98 -0.94
CA ARG A 78 19.94 -15.52 -2.31
C ARG A 78 19.55 -17.00 -2.48
N HIS A 79 18.50 -17.43 -1.83
CA HIS A 79 18.02 -18.80 -1.95
C HIS A 79 17.24 -19.01 -3.26
N GLU A 80 17.29 -20.24 -3.80
CA GLU A 80 16.49 -20.63 -4.97
C GLU A 80 15.00 -20.47 -4.70
N GLN A 81 14.55 -20.78 -3.48
CA GLN A 81 13.18 -20.59 -3.03
C GLN A 81 13.11 -19.48 -1.99
N ALA A 82 11.98 -18.75 -1.97
CA ALA A 82 11.73 -17.74 -0.96
C ALA A 82 11.75 -18.36 0.45
N THR A 83 12.58 -17.81 1.33
CA THR A 83 12.63 -18.22 2.73
C THR A 83 11.31 -17.92 3.44
N ALA A 84 11.10 -18.56 4.59
CA ALA A 84 9.91 -18.31 5.41
C ALA A 84 9.80 -16.83 5.81
N THR A 85 10.92 -16.17 6.09
CA THR A 85 10.98 -14.74 6.42
C THR A 85 10.52 -13.88 5.26
N VAL A 86 11.09 -14.05 4.08
CA VAL A 86 10.71 -13.33 2.86
C VAL A 86 9.24 -13.52 2.56
N ARG A 87 8.75 -14.76 2.64
CA ARG A 87 7.34 -15.08 2.40
C ARG A 87 6.40 -14.36 3.36
N ARG A 88 6.68 -14.42 4.67
CA ARG A 88 5.85 -13.75 5.70
C ARG A 88 5.83 -12.25 5.52
N LEU A 89 6.99 -11.63 5.32
CA LEU A 89 7.11 -10.18 5.13
C LEU A 89 6.40 -9.72 3.85
N SER A 90 6.54 -10.45 2.73
CA SER A 90 5.87 -10.10 1.47
C SER A 90 4.35 -10.17 1.59
N VAL A 91 3.81 -11.25 2.19
CA VAL A 91 2.36 -11.39 2.40
C VAL A 91 1.84 -10.33 3.37
N PHE A 92 2.57 -10.05 4.45
CA PHE A 92 2.22 -9.00 5.41
C PHE A 92 2.20 -7.62 4.74
N SER A 93 3.23 -7.30 3.95
CA SER A 93 3.30 -6.04 3.21
C SER A 93 2.14 -5.89 2.22
N ALA A 94 1.83 -6.93 1.43
CA ALA A 94 0.71 -6.90 0.50
C ALA A 94 -0.64 -6.69 1.22
N ALA A 95 -0.92 -7.45 2.28
CA ALA A 95 -2.14 -7.30 3.07
C ALA A 95 -2.24 -5.93 3.74
N GLY A 96 -1.12 -5.43 4.30
CA GLY A 96 -1.05 -4.11 4.90
C GLY A 96 -1.27 -2.98 3.90
N THR A 97 -0.75 -3.12 2.67
CA THR A 97 -0.96 -2.14 1.60
C THR A 97 -2.44 -2.09 1.18
N TRP A 98 -3.12 -3.23 1.04
CA TRP A 98 -4.56 -3.25 0.79
C TRP A 98 -5.35 -2.57 1.91
N GLY A 99 -5.01 -2.83 3.18
CA GLY A 99 -5.60 -2.16 4.33
C GLY A 99 -5.37 -0.64 4.32
N ALA A 100 -4.16 -0.20 4.00
CA ALA A 100 -3.83 1.21 3.90
C ALA A 100 -4.62 1.91 2.77
N VAL A 101 -4.73 1.29 1.58
CA VAL A 101 -5.51 1.84 0.47
C VAL A 101 -6.99 1.91 0.82
N LEU A 102 -7.53 0.88 1.48
CA LEU A 102 -8.91 0.90 1.99
C LEU A 102 -9.15 2.10 2.91
N CYS A 103 -8.27 2.30 3.89
CA CYS A 103 -8.32 3.47 4.78
C CYS A 103 -8.20 4.79 4.02
N GLY A 104 -7.34 4.84 2.99
CA GLY A 104 -7.14 6.01 2.14
C GLY A 104 -8.39 6.39 1.33
N ILE A 105 -9.10 5.41 0.75
CA ILE A 105 -10.37 5.63 0.05
C ILE A 105 -11.42 6.22 1.02
N VAL A 106 -11.56 5.61 2.20
CA VAL A 106 -12.45 6.09 3.26
C VAL A 106 -12.06 7.50 3.68
N HIS A 107 -10.75 7.75 3.88
CA HIS A 107 -10.24 9.06 4.26
C HIS A 107 -10.59 10.13 3.22
N ALA A 108 -10.35 9.87 1.94
CA ALA A 108 -10.60 10.82 0.87
C ALA A 108 -12.11 11.16 0.77
N HIS A 109 -12.98 10.16 0.84
CA HIS A 109 -14.42 10.35 0.73
C HIS A 109 -15.03 11.13 1.91
N TYR A 110 -14.71 10.72 3.15
CA TYR A 110 -15.35 11.28 4.34
C TYR A 110 -14.75 12.61 4.81
N ASN A 111 -13.52 12.95 4.38
CA ASN A 111 -12.90 14.22 4.70
C ASN A 111 -13.01 15.28 3.57
N GLY A 112 -13.76 14.99 2.51
CA GLY A 112 -14.03 15.95 1.44
C GLY A 112 -12.81 16.31 0.60
N PHE A 113 -11.89 15.37 0.39
CA PHE A 113 -10.76 15.58 -0.51
C PHE A 113 -11.20 15.50 -1.96
N SER A 114 -10.55 16.30 -2.84
CA SER A 114 -10.81 16.29 -4.28
C SER A 114 -9.63 16.83 -5.07
N GLY A 115 -9.72 16.77 -6.39
CA GLY A 115 -8.73 17.31 -7.31
C GLY A 115 -7.82 16.23 -7.91
N GLU A 116 -7.09 16.63 -8.97
CA GLU A 116 -6.27 15.69 -9.78
C GLU A 116 -5.19 14.98 -8.96
N GLY A 117 -4.51 15.69 -8.06
CA GLY A 117 -3.50 15.11 -7.20
C GLY A 117 -4.05 14.03 -6.26
N ILE A 118 -5.25 14.25 -5.71
CA ILE A 118 -5.94 13.24 -4.87
C ILE A 118 -6.30 12.01 -5.70
N GLN A 119 -6.82 12.20 -6.91
CA GLN A 119 -7.14 11.10 -7.82
C GLN A 119 -5.88 10.32 -8.21
N LEU A 120 -4.80 11.01 -8.54
CA LEU A 120 -3.53 10.40 -8.90
C LEU A 120 -2.94 9.58 -7.73
N HIS A 121 -3.00 10.13 -6.50
CA HIS A 121 -2.57 9.43 -5.29
C HIS A 121 -3.43 8.19 -5.01
N LEU A 122 -4.74 8.30 -5.14
CA LEU A 122 -5.69 7.21 -4.92
C LEU A 122 -5.46 6.05 -5.90
N TRP A 123 -5.39 6.33 -7.21
CA TRP A 123 -5.14 5.32 -8.24
C TRP A 123 -3.73 4.76 -8.17
N GLY A 124 -2.74 5.60 -7.82
CA GLY A 124 -1.37 5.16 -7.51
C GLY A 124 -1.32 4.19 -6.33
N GLY A 125 -2.09 4.43 -5.28
CA GLY A 125 -2.23 3.53 -4.14
C GLY A 125 -2.87 2.19 -4.53
N ILE A 126 -3.94 2.20 -5.32
CA ILE A 126 -4.57 0.97 -5.85
C ILE A 126 -3.57 0.19 -6.71
N ALA A 127 -2.83 0.85 -7.59
CA ALA A 127 -1.78 0.22 -8.38
C ALA A 127 -0.68 -0.38 -7.48
N ALA A 128 -0.22 0.36 -6.45
CA ALA A 128 0.77 -0.14 -5.50
C ALA A 128 0.29 -1.41 -4.78
N SER A 129 -0.98 -1.46 -4.38
CA SER A 129 -1.57 -2.66 -3.77
C SER A 129 -1.62 -3.86 -4.72
N ALA A 130 -1.90 -3.62 -6.01
CA ALA A 130 -1.88 -4.66 -7.03
C ALA A 130 -0.47 -5.22 -7.25
N PHE A 131 0.54 -4.35 -7.37
CA PHE A 131 1.92 -4.77 -7.55
C PHE A 131 2.51 -5.46 -6.31
N ALA A 132 2.16 -5.03 -5.09
CA ALA A 132 2.52 -5.73 -3.86
C ALA A 132 1.89 -7.14 -3.82
N GLY A 133 0.63 -7.27 -4.23
CA GLY A 133 -0.05 -8.54 -4.39
C GLY A 133 0.64 -9.44 -5.43
N ILE A 134 0.97 -8.91 -6.62
CA ILE A 134 1.70 -9.64 -7.67
C ILE A 134 3.07 -10.09 -7.14
N ALA A 135 3.83 -9.22 -6.46
CA ALA A 135 5.11 -9.58 -5.85
C ALA A 135 4.98 -10.76 -4.88
N SER A 136 3.88 -10.81 -4.10
CA SER A 136 3.59 -11.94 -3.22
C SER A 136 3.26 -13.25 -3.97
N LEU A 137 2.65 -13.17 -5.16
CA LEU A 137 2.41 -14.34 -6.02
C LEU A 137 3.70 -14.90 -6.64
N LEU A 138 4.69 -14.04 -6.86
CA LEU A 138 5.98 -14.42 -7.43
C LEU A 138 6.89 -15.18 -6.45
N LEU A 139 6.50 -15.35 -5.19
CA LEU A 139 7.30 -16.04 -4.15
C LEU A 139 7.63 -17.51 -4.48
N SER A 140 6.87 -18.14 -5.38
CA SER A 140 7.15 -19.49 -5.89
C SER A 140 8.13 -19.52 -7.07
N GLN A 141 8.53 -18.35 -7.57
CA GLN A 141 9.42 -18.22 -8.73
C GLN A 141 10.90 -18.16 -8.33
N GLY A 142 11.80 -18.17 -9.31
CA GLY A 142 13.23 -18.03 -9.08
C GLY A 142 13.59 -16.64 -8.51
N PHE A 143 14.76 -16.57 -7.87
CA PHE A 143 15.27 -15.38 -7.17
C PHE A 143 15.12 -14.08 -7.97
N LEU A 144 15.58 -14.05 -9.23
CA LEU A 144 15.57 -12.83 -10.03
C LEU A 144 14.16 -12.29 -10.27
N LEU A 145 13.19 -13.17 -10.55
CA LEU A 145 11.81 -12.75 -10.81
C LEU A 145 11.12 -12.23 -9.54
N ARG A 146 11.40 -12.84 -8.39
CA ARG A 146 10.94 -12.34 -7.09
C ARG A 146 11.50 -10.95 -6.81
N LEU A 147 12.82 -10.80 -6.95
CA LEU A 147 13.49 -9.52 -6.70
C LEU A 147 12.96 -8.41 -7.62
N VAL A 148 12.82 -8.68 -8.92
CA VAL A 148 12.25 -7.71 -9.88
C VAL A 148 10.82 -7.35 -9.50
N GLY A 149 9.97 -8.33 -9.15
CA GLY A 149 8.59 -8.07 -8.71
C GLY A 149 8.52 -7.16 -7.48
N GLN A 150 9.40 -7.38 -6.50
CA GLN A 150 9.49 -6.54 -5.29
C GLN A 150 9.97 -5.12 -5.63
N LEU A 151 11.00 -4.98 -6.46
CA LEU A 151 11.51 -3.67 -6.87
C LEU A 151 10.48 -2.86 -7.67
N VAL A 152 9.71 -3.52 -8.54
CA VAL A 152 8.60 -2.86 -9.26
C VAL A 152 7.52 -2.41 -8.27
N ALA A 153 7.13 -3.26 -7.32
CA ALA A 153 6.15 -2.89 -6.28
C ALA A 153 6.63 -1.68 -5.46
N ILE A 154 7.92 -1.64 -5.08
CA ILE A 154 8.54 -0.49 -4.41
C ILE A 154 8.49 0.77 -5.27
N GLY A 155 8.81 0.66 -6.56
CA GLY A 155 8.78 1.81 -7.48
C GLY A 155 7.38 2.42 -7.58
N VAL A 156 6.35 1.58 -7.74
CA VAL A 156 4.95 2.05 -7.80
C VAL A 156 4.49 2.62 -6.45
N MET A 157 4.85 1.98 -5.34
CA MET A 157 4.59 2.50 -3.99
C MET A 157 5.28 3.85 -3.78
N GLY A 158 6.55 3.97 -4.19
CA GLY A 158 7.33 5.21 -4.09
C GLY A 158 6.71 6.36 -4.88
N PHE A 159 6.19 6.07 -6.09
CA PHE A 159 5.44 7.05 -6.87
C PHE A 159 4.18 7.52 -6.14
N ALA A 160 3.35 6.59 -5.65
CA ALA A 160 2.15 6.94 -4.89
C ALA A 160 2.49 7.74 -3.62
N ALA A 161 3.54 7.33 -2.89
CA ALA A 161 4.02 8.04 -1.71
C ALA A 161 4.54 9.44 -2.02
N HIS A 162 5.24 9.63 -3.15
CA HIS A 162 5.71 10.95 -3.60
C HIS A 162 4.54 11.90 -3.85
N VAL A 163 3.54 11.45 -4.62
CA VAL A 163 2.32 12.26 -4.86
C VAL A 163 1.62 12.60 -3.54
N GLY A 164 1.47 11.63 -2.62
CA GLY A 164 0.91 11.87 -1.29
C GLY A 164 1.74 12.85 -0.46
N GLY A 165 3.06 12.81 -0.58
CA GLY A 165 3.98 13.75 0.06
C GLY A 165 3.81 15.18 -0.48
N GLU A 166 3.67 15.35 -1.79
CA GLU A 166 3.40 16.65 -2.40
C GLU A 166 2.06 17.23 -1.97
N LEU A 167 1.02 16.40 -1.84
CA LEU A 167 -0.29 16.82 -1.34
C LEU A 167 -0.22 17.35 0.10
N GLN A 168 0.65 16.76 0.94
CA GLN A 168 0.78 17.14 2.35
C GLN A 168 1.76 18.29 2.58
N HIS A 169 2.85 18.36 1.82
CA HIS A 169 3.98 19.28 2.06
C HIS A 169 4.16 20.33 0.95
N GLY A 170 3.38 20.25 -0.10
CA GLY A 170 3.47 21.14 -1.26
C GLY A 170 4.34 20.60 -2.39
N GLU A 171 4.18 21.21 -3.55
CA GLU A 171 4.82 20.82 -4.81
C GLU A 171 6.35 20.80 -4.70
N GLY A 172 6.94 19.71 -5.17
CA GLY A 172 8.40 19.50 -5.21
C GLY A 172 8.98 18.90 -3.94
N PHE A 173 8.16 18.49 -2.97
CA PHE A 173 8.60 17.69 -1.82
C PHE A 173 9.15 16.32 -2.30
N PRO A 174 10.26 15.78 -1.71
CA PRO A 174 11.08 16.35 -0.61
C PRO A 174 12.25 17.23 -1.09
N PHE A 175 12.37 17.53 -2.38
CA PHE A 175 13.55 18.14 -2.99
C PHE A 175 13.54 19.67 -2.94
N LYS A 176 12.38 20.33 -2.80
CA LYS A 176 12.28 21.77 -2.58
C LYS A 176 12.24 22.11 -1.10
N PRO A 177 13.07 23.05 -0.61
CA PRO A 177 12.98 23.47 0.78
C PRO A 177 11.59 24.11 1.03
N ASN A 178 10.98 23.74 2.17
CA ASN A 178 9.73 24.39 2.59
C ASN A 178 9.96 25.89 2.65
N LYS A 179 9.16 26.69 1.95
CA LYS A 179 9.14 28.14 2.14
C LYS A 179 8.82 28.39 3.60
N LYS A 180 9.75 28.98 4.35
CA LYS A 180 9.47 29.48 5.70
C LYS A 180 8.23 30.35 5.59
N ILE A 181 7.17 30.00 6.29
CA ILE A 181 6.09 30.93 6.57
C ILE A 181 6.73 32.02 7.43
N VAL A 182 7.16 33.09 6.80
CA VAL A 182 7.53 34.31 7.49
C VAL A 182 6.21 34.79 8.07
N ALA A 183 5.98 34.55 9.36
CA ALA A 183 4.91 35.21 10.08
C ALA A 183 5.23 36.72 9.94
N ASP A 184 4.42 37.44 9.19
CA ASP A 184 4.43 38.89 9.17
C ASP A 184 4.12 39.33 10.61
N SER A 185 5.17 39.62 11.36
CA SER A 185 5.11 40.31 12.64
C SER A 185 4.91 41.78 12.30
N ASN A 186 3.65 42.20 12.13
CA ASN A 186 3.22 43.58 12.25
C ASN A 186 2.39 43.74 13.51
#